data_7603cc2b1a2e76496f15bedc0c5aca32
#
_entry.id   7603cc2b1a2e76496f15bedc0c5aca32
#
_cell.length_a   1.000
_cell.length_b   1.000
_cell.length_c   1.000
_cell.angle_alpha   90.00
_cell.angle_beta   90.00
_cell.angle_gamma   90.00
#
_symmetry.space_group_name_H-M   'P 1'
#
loop_
_entity.id
_entity.type
_entity.pdbx_description
1 polymer ?
#
loop_
_entity_poly.entity_id
_entity_poly.type
_entity_poly.pdbx_seq_one_letter_code
_entity_poly.pdbx_strand_id
1 'polypeptide(L)'
;MKKLFALILVAITVILSFGIVNVSASSGYVTISFQDYGIRGSDKGDFPHQLGKIINKTKVKINKNDTIATVTLRLLKEKGIKPAYTGKPEMGGGFYLASIDNFTTVSGKKVSDGYGLGEFSVGSESGWMISYNNWFINKGASEFYVKNNDEIKWQFTATGLGKDIGCDFNNPIAKIKNLHFTSGKLSPSFSTNNKSYTLTLPKGKSTVAISATLENYY
;
A
#
# COMPACT_ATOMS: atom_id res chain seq x y z
N MET A 1 -38.84 -40.85 63.57
CA MET A 1 -37.85 -41.10 62.50
C MET A 1 -37.84 -39.89 61.61
N LYS A 2 -36.89 -39.00 61.86
CA LYS A 2 -36.74 -37.77 61.04
C LYS A 2 -35.61 -37.99 60.04
N LYS A 3 -35.97 -38.03 58.73
CA LYS A 3 -34.98 -38.15 57.65
C LYS A 3 -34.35 -36.79 57.41
N LEU A 4 -33.07 -36.67 57.67
CA LEU A 4 -32.23 -35.51 57.40
C LEU A 4 -31.86 -35.54 55.91
N PHE A 5 -32.38 -34.59 55.15
CA PHE A 5 -31.92 -34.39 53.77
C PHE A 5 -30.69 -33.48 53.79
N ALA A 6 -29.53 -34.02 53.47
CA ALA A 6 -28.34 -33.27 53.25
C ALA A 6 -28.37 -32.66 51.84
N LEU A 7 -28.47 -31.36 51.75
CA LEU A 7 -28.39 -30.60 50.50
C LEU A 7 -26.91 -30.36 50.17
N ILE A 8 -26.37 -31.10 49.20
CA ILE A 8 -25.04 -30.86 48.71
C ILE A 8 -25.08 -29.70 47.71
N LEU A 9 -24.63 -28.53 48.14
CA LEU A 9 -24.44 -27.37 47.26
C LEU A 9 -23.13 -27.51 46.52
N VAL A 10 -23.17 -27.92 45.27
CA VAL A 10 -21.99 -27.93 44.37
C VAL A 10 -21.80 -26.52 43.83
N ALA A 11 -20.90 -25.78 44.42
CA ALA A 11 -20.47 -24.50 43.88
C ALA A 11 -19.56 -24.75 42.65
N ILE A 12 -20.09 -24.57 41.45
CA ILE A 12 -19.28 -24.57 40.22
C ILE A 12 -18.59 -23.21 40.12
N THR A 13 -17.33 -23.14 40.54
CA THR A 13 -16.45 -22.00 40.30
C THR A 13 -16.03 -22.02 38.86
N VAL A 14 -16.70 -21.24 37.99
CA VAL A 14 -16.23 -20.98 36.64
C VAL A 14 -15.06 -20.02 36.76
N ILE A 15 -13.84 -20.56 36.70
CA ILE A 15 -12.62 -19.76 36.53
C ILE A 15 -12.59 -19.31 35.08
N LEU A 16 -13.09 -18.08 34.85
CA LEU A 16 -12.85 -17.35 33.59
C LEU A 16 -11.35 -17.00 33.57
N SER A 17 -10.55 -17.90 33.05
CA SER A 17 -9.18 -17.56 32.66
C SER A 17 -9.30 -16.58 31.47
N PHE A 18 -9.29 -15.29 31.79
CA PHE A 18 -8.95 -14.27 30.81
C PHE A 18 -7.50 -14.54 30.41
N GLY A 19 -7.33 -15.32 29.34
CA GLY A 19 -6.07 -15.41 28.66
C GLY A 19 -5.68 -13.98 28.29
N ILE A 20 -4.66 -13.44 28.94
CA ILE A 20 -3.99 -12.24 28.46
C ILE A 20 -3.48 -12.64 27.09
N VAL A 21 -4.23 -12.29 26.05
CA VAL A 21 -3.71 -12.31 24.69
C VAL A 21 -2.61 -11.28 24.72
N ASN A 22 -1.38 -11.73 24.95
CA ASN A 22 -0.22 -10.94 24.66
C ASN A 22 -0.28 -10.69 23.15
N VAL A 23 -0.90 -9.60 22.75
CA VAL A 23 -0.73 -9.05 21.42
C VAL A 23 0.73 -8.64 21.38
N SER A 24 1.58 -9.60 20.97
CA SER A 24 2.96 -9.36 20.71
C SER A 24 3.01 -8.15 19.79
N ALA A 25 3.65 -7.09 20.23
CA ALA A 25 3.87 -5.93 19.39
C ALA A 25 4.42 -6.48 18.08
N SER A 26 3.72 -6.26 16.96
CA SER A 26 4.09 -6.80 15.66
C SER A 26 5.49 -6.30 15.34
N SER A 27 6.51 -7.06 15.72
CA SER A 27 7.89 -6.78 15.34
C SER A 27 8.05 -7.21 13.89
N GLY A 28 8.00 -6.27 12.98
CA GLY A 28 8.09 -6.56 11.56
C GLY A 28 8.53 -5.31 10.81
N TYR A 29 8.51 -5.42 9.50
CA TYR A 29 8.87 -4.35 8.59
C TYR A 29 7.82 -4.23 7.50
N VAL A 30 7.53 -3.00 7.11
CA VAL A 30 6.89 -2.68 5.83
C VAL A 30 7.95 -2.24 4.85
N THR A 31 7.64 -2.34 3.56
CA THR A 31 8.46 -1.77 2.50
C THR A 31 7.77 -0.54 1.95
N ILE A 32 8.47 0.59 1.92
CA ILE A 32 7.94 1.85 1.41
C ILE A 32 8.83 2.36 0.28
N SER A 33 8.20 2.89 -0.77
CA SER A 33 8.89 3.59 -1.86
C SER A 33 8.11 4.83 -2.30
N PHE A 34 8.84 5.80 -2.88
CA PHE A 34 8.27 6.97 -3.54
C PHE A 34 8.71 6.97 -5.00
N GLN A 35 7.76 7.14 -5.91
CA GLN A 35 7.95 6.99 -7.35
C GLN A 35 7.24 8.13 -8.09
N ASP A 36 7.83 8.59 -9.17
CA ASP A 36 7.32 9.70 -10.00
C ASP A 36 7.18 9.31 -11.47
N TYR A 37 6.75 8.08 -11.74
CA TYR A 37 6.61 7.54 -13.10
C TYR A 37 5.60 8.31 -13.98
N GLY A 38 4.67 9.04 -13.38
CA GLY A 38 3.73 9.90 -14.08
C GLY A 38 4.37 11.11 -14.74
N ILE A 39 5.59 11.50 -14.33
CA ILE A 39 6.31 12.64 -14.90
C ILE A 39 7.18 12.15 -16.06
N ARG A 40 6.86 12.55 -17.27
CA ARG A 40 7.52 12.07 -18.51
C ARG A 40 7.72 13.19 -19.52
N GLY A 41 8.61 12.93 -20.52
CA GLY A 41 8.80 13.82 -21.67
C GLY A 41 9.26 15.22 -21.28
N SER A 42 8.53 16.22 -21.73
CA SER A 42 8.80 17.64 -21.45
C SER A 42 8.61 18.00 -19.96
N ASP A 43 7.95 17.14 -19.20
CA ASP A 43 7.73 17.33 -17.78
C ASP A 43 8.93 16.87 -16.93
N LYS A 44 10.01 16.45 -17.59
CA LYS A 44 11.28 16.15 -16.91
C LYS A 44 11.87 17.47 -16.43
N GLY A 45 11.64 17.79 -15.18
CA GLY A 45 12.31 18.92 -14.52
C GLY A 45 13.73 18.56 -14.09
N ASP A 46 14.38 19.48 -13.46
CA ASP A 46 15.67 19.27 -12.79
C ASP A 46 15.46 18.48 -11.50
N PHE A 47 15.22 17.17 -11.65
CA PHE A 47 15.09 16.29 -10.51
C PHE A 47 16.46 15.90 -9.98
N PRO A 48 16.71 16.02 -8.67
CA PRO A 48 17.95 15.55 -8.06
C PRO A 48 18.05 14.03 -7.95
N HIS A 49 17.10 13.30 -8.49
CA HIS A 49 17.00 11.83 -8.44
C HIS A 49 16.72 11.25 -9.83
N GLN A 50 16.92 9.96 -9.96
CA GLN A 50 16.55 9.26 -11.17
C GLN A 50 15.02 9.24 -11.31
N LEU A 51 14.51 9.63 -12.48
CA LEU A 51 13.08 9.59 -12.80
C LEU A 51 12.49 8.21 -12.49
N GLY A 52 11.37 8.21 -11.78
CA GLY A 52 10.67 7.02 -11.34
C GLY A 52 11.07 6.47 -9.97
N LYS A 53 12.16 7.00 -9.36
CA LYS A 53 12.65 6.51 -8.07
C LYS A 53 13.14 7.66 -7.19
N ILE A 54 12.25 8.24 -6.42
CA ILE A 54 12.61 9.26 -5.42
C ILE A 54 13.19 8.59 -4.18
N ILE A 55 12.45 7.60 -3.64
CA ILE A 55 12.93 6.73 -2.57
C ILE A 55 12.80 5.29 -3.05
N ASN A 56 13.92 4.59 -3.13
CA ASN A 56 13.93 3.16 -3.43
C ASN A 56 13.17 2.39 -2.33
N LYS A 57 12.73 1.16 -2.66
CA LYS A 57 12.12 0.25 -1.68
C LYS A 57 12.96 0.18 -0.41
N THR A 58 12.46 0.74 0.67
CA THR A 58 13.13 0.84 1.97
C THR A 58 12.31 0.13 3.02
N LYS A 59 12.96 -0.74 3.81
CA LYS A 59 12.32 -1.38 4.95
C LYS A 59 12.20 -0.39 6.11
N VAL A 60 10.99 -0.28 6.64
CA VAL A 60 10.68 0.57 7.81
C VAL A 60 10.14 -0.33 8.91
N LYS A 61 10.72 -0.24 10.10
CA LYS A 61 10.28 -1.02 11.27
C LYS A 61 8.87 -0.60 11.66
N ILE A 62 8.02 -1.59 11.96
CA ILE A 62 6.66 -1.37 12.47
C ILE A 62 6.69 -1.24 13.98
N ASN A 63 5.98 -0.25 14.50
CA ASN A 63 5.62 -0.13 15.90
C ASN A 63 4.13 -0.48 16.09
N LYS A 64 3.72 -0.70 17.32
CA LYS A 64 2.30 -0.94 17.65
C LYS A 64 1.44 0.22 17.17
N ASN A 65 0.34 -0.10 16.52
CA ASN A 65 -0.65 0.85 15.98
C ASN A 65 -0.13 1.77 14.86
N ASP A 66 0.97 1.41 14.20
CA ASP A 66 1.41 2.14 13.03
C ASP A 66 0.38 2.06 11.89
N THR A 67 0.12 3.21 11.29
CA THR A 67 -0.66 3.37 10.06
C THR A 67 0.27 3.54 8.86
N ILE A 68 -0.26 3.52 7.64
CA ILE A 68 0.51 3.90 6.44
C ILE A 68 1.12 5.29 6.63
N ALA A 69 0.37 6.24 7.21
CA ALA A 69 0.85 7.60 7.42
C ALA A 69 2.01 7.68 8.42
N THR A 70 1.92 6.97 9.56
CA THR A 70 2.99 7.03 10.59
C THR A 70 4.30 6.44 10.09
N VAL A 71 4.27 5.30 9.39
CA VAL A 71 5.49 4.71 8.82
C VAL A 71 6.06 5.55 7.67
N THR A 72 5.19 6.22 6.89
CA THR A 72 5.59 7.15 5.84
C THR A 72 6.34 8.34 6.41
N LEU A 73 5.79 9.01 7.43
CA LEU A 73 6.46 10.15 8.06
C LEU A 73 7.78 9.75 8.72
N ARG A 74 7.87 8.56 9.29
CA ARG A 74 9.11 8.01 9.86
C ARG A 74 10.17 7.86 8.77
N LEU A 75 9.84 7.28 7.62
CA LEU A 75 10.77 7.15 6.50
C LEU A 75 11.22 8.52 5.98
N LEU A 76 10.30 9.44 5.74
CA LEU A 76 10.64 10.78 5.24
C LEU A 76 11.58 11.50 6.20
N LYS A 77 11.35 11.40 7.52
CA LYS A 77 12.23 11.95 8.54
C LYS A 77 13.64 11.33 8.49
N GLU A 78 13.74 10.00 8.36
CA GLU A 78 15.03 9.29 8.24
C GLU A 78 15.80 9.71 6.98
N LYS A 79 15.10 10.05 5.91
CA LYS A 79 15.70 10.53 4.65
C LYS A 79 15.97 12.04 4.63
N GLY A 80 15.61 12.76 5.67
CA GLY A 80 15.76 14.23 5.73
C GLY A 80 14.83 14.97 4.76
N ILE A 81 13.74 14.32 4.33
CA ILE A 81 12.75 14.88 3.41
C ILE A 81 11.60 15.47 4.21
N LYS A 82 11.28 16.74 3.99
CA LYS A 82 10.17 17.40 4.66
C LYS A 82 8.87 17.15 3.91
N PRO A 83 7.83 16.57 4.54
CA PRO A 83 6.49 16.51 3.98
C PRO A 83 5.70 17.79 4.32
N ALA A 84 4.85 18.23 3.40
CA ALA A 84 3.70 19.06 3.71
C ALA A 84 2.47 18.16 3.76
N TYR A 85 1.71 18.20 4.84
CA TYR A 85 0.54 17.36 5.03
C TYR A 85 -0.50 18.03 5.94
N THR A 86 -1.73 17.55 5.88
CA THR A 86 -2.82 17.94 6.79
C THR A 86 -3.32 16.71 7.55
N GLY A 87 -4.13 16.94 8.58
CA GLY A 87 -4.64 15.88 9.44
C GLY A 87 -3.59 15.30 10.38
N LYS A 88 -3.92 14.15 10.97
CA LYS A 88 -3.04 13.42 11.89
C LYS A 88 -2.67 12.07 11.29
N PRO A 89 -1.45 11.56 11.54
CA PRO A 89 -1.02 10.27 10.97
C PRO A 89 -1.60 9.04 11.68
N GLU A 90 -2.15 9.20 12.90
CA GLU A 90 -2.76 8.12 13.66
C GLU A 90 -4.10 7.69 13.03
N MET A 91 -4.58 6.51 13.40
CA MET A 91 -5.85 5.94 12.89
C MET A 91 -7.01 6.93 12.99
N GLY A 92 -7.72 7.11 11.88
CA GLY A 92 -8.86 8.03 11.78
C GLY A 92 -8.48 9.51 11.74
N GLY A 93 -7.20 9.84 11.60
CA GLY A 93 -6.70 11.21 11.69
C GLY A 93 -6.87 12.07 10.44
N GLY A 94 -7.39 11.50 9.33
CA GLY A 94 -7.60 12.24 8.09
C GLY A 94 -6.30 12.72 7.43
N PHE A 95 -5.24 11.93 7.54
CA PHE A 95 -3.93 12.30 6.99
C PHE A 95 -3.97 12.42 5.46
N TYR A 96 -3.49 13.55 4.96
CA TYR A 96 -3.31 13.84 3.55
C TYR A 96 -1.91 14.39 3.28
N LEU A 97 -1.12 13.70 2.44
CA LEU A 97 0.20 14.15 2.01
C LEU A 97 0.04 15.09 0.82
N ALA A 98 0.22 16.38 1.04
CA ALA A 98 0.12 17.38 -0.01
C ALA A 98 1.38 17.39 -0.89
N SER A 99 2.58 17.37 -0.28
CA SER A 99 3.84 17.38 -1.02
C SER A 99 4.99 16.80 -0.20
N ILE A 100 6.10 16.49 -0.88
CA ILE A 100 7.39 16.23 -0.26
C ILE A 100 8.42 17.25 -0.76
N ASP A 101 9.23 17.78 0.17
CA ASP A 101 10.27 18.73 -0.14
C ASP A 101 11.48 17.99 -0.74
N ASN A 102 11.98 18.47 -1.87
CA ASN A 102 13.30 18.22 -2.47
C ASN A 102 13.40 18.64 -3.93
N PHE A 103 12.36 19.32 -4.46
CA PHE A 103 12.35 19.71 -5.86
C PHE A 103 12.15 21.21 -5.98
N THR A 104 13.10 21.88 -6.60
CA THR A 104 12.99 23.32 -6.84
C THR A 104 12.27 23.64 -8.12
N THR A 105 12.30 22.73 -9.10
CA THR A 105 11.66 22.92 -10.41
C THR A 105 11.23 21.61 -11.01
N VAL A 106 10.07 21.62 -11.70
CA VAL A 106 9.61 20.56 -12.61
C VAL A 106 9.43 21.19 -13.97
N SER A 107 10.07 20.66 -15.00
CA SER A 107 10.00 21.20 -16.38
C SER A 107 10.39 22.69 -16.50
N GLY A 108 11.36 23.15 -15.69
CA GLY A 108 11.75 24.55 -15.64
C GLY A 108 10.72 25.47 -14.96
N LYS A 109 9.62 24.93 -14.47
CA LYS A 109 8.64 25.69 -13.67
C LYS A 109 8.93 25.47 -12.20
N LYS A 110 8.92 26.55 -11.43
CA LYS A 110 9.03 26.45 -9.99
C LYS A 110 7.87 25.64 -9.44
N VAL A 111 8.17 24.54 -8.79
CA VAL A 111 7.15 23.74 -8.10
C VAL A 111 6.71 24.55 -6.89
N SER A 112 5.45 24.91 -6.87
CA SER A 112 4.75 25.79 -5.95
C SER A 112 5.53 26.23 -4.70
N ASP A 113 5.95 27.46 -4.69
CA ASP A 113 6.29 28.31 -3.53
C ASP A 113 7.01 27.66 -2.33
N GLY A 114 7.88 26.67 -2.57
CA GLY A 114 8.64 25.99 -1.52
C GLY A 114 8.00 24.72 -0.96
N TYR A 115 6.90 24.28 -1.53
CA TYR A 115 6.19 23.05 -1.08
C TYR A 115 6.65 21.74 -1.73
N GLY A 116 7.64 21.78 -2.65
CA GLY A 116 8.18 20.57 -3.25
C GLY A 116 7.26 19.88 -4.27
N LEU A 117 7.46 18.57 -4.52
CA LEU A 117 6.65 17.80 -5.44
C LEU A 117 5.36 17.34 -4.76
N GLY A 118 4.21 17.71 -5.32
CA GLY A 118 2.93 17.39 -4.70
C GLY A 118 1.73 17.79 -5.51
N GLU A 119 0.63 17.97 -4.82
CA GLU A 119 -0.64 18.38 -5.40
C GLU A 119 -0.48 19.64 -6.27
N PHE A 120 -1.03 19.59 -7.47
CA PHE A 120 -1.00 20.67 -8.47
C PHE A 120 0.40 21.09 -8.98
N SER A 121 1.46 20.37 -8.65
CA SER A 121 2.83 20.75 -9.02
C SER A 121 3.07 20.78 -10.53
N VAL A 122 2.45 19.89 -11.29
CA VAL A 122 2.62 19.78 -12.76
C VAL A 122 1.30 19.91 -13.53
N GLY A 123 0.19 20.06 -12.84
CA GLY A 123 -1.14 20.23 -13.45
C GLY A 123 -2.24 20.07 -12.40
N SER A 124 -3.47 20.46 -12.78
CA SER A 124 -4.63 20.45 -11.87
C SER A 124 -5.05 19.06 -11.35
N GLU A 125 -4.53 18.01 -11.95
CA GLU A 125 -4.84 16.61 -11.60
C GLU A 125 -3.61 15.86 -11.05
N SER A 126 -2.51 16.59 -10.78
CA SER A 126 -1.29 15.98 -10.25
C SER A 126 -1.29 15.87 -8.74
N GLY A 127 -0.61 14.85 -8.22
CA GLY A 127 -0.50 14.63 -6.77
C GLY A 127 0.01 13.26 -6.40
N TRP A 128 -0.01 12.97 -5.11
CA TRP A 128 0.44 11.69 -4.58
C TRP A 128 -0.70 10.69 -4.45
N MET A 129 -0.51 9.53 -5.05
CA MET A 129 -1.40 8.37 -4.94
C MET A 129 -0.74 7.29 -4.10
N ILE A 130 -1.55 6.51 -3.39
CA ILE A 130 -1.05 5.40 -2.56
C ILE A 130 -1.50 4.08 -3.18
N SER A 131 -0.56 3.18 -3.46
CA SER A 131 -0.90 1.77 -3.57
C SER A 131 -0.39 0.99 -2.36
N TYR A 132 -1.26 0.16 -1.82
CA TYR A 132 -1.03 -0.69 -0.67
C TYR A 132 -1.21 -2.14 -1.09
N ASN A 133 -0.14 -2.92 -1.02
CA ASN A 133 -0.10 -4.29 -1.53
C ASN A 133 -0.57 -4.40 -2.99
N ASN A 134 -0.10 -3.46 -3.82
CA ASN A 134 -0.41 -3.32 -5.25
C ASN A 134 -1.84 -2.86 -5.60
N TRP A 135 -2.64 -2.41 -4.64
CA TRP A 135 -3.95 -1.81 -4.88
C TRP A 135 -3.91 -0.32 -4.57
N PHE A 136 -4.44 0.51 -5.46
CA PHE A 136 -4.69 1.90 -5.14
C PHE A 136 -5.85 1.98 -4.17
N ILE A 137 -5.60 2.61 -3.01
CA ILE A 137 -6.60 2.75 -1.97
C ILE A 137 -7.40 4.03 -2.17
N ASN A 138 -8.72 3.97 -1.91
CA ASN A 138 -9.63 5.12 -1.98
C ASN A 138 -9.89 5.74 -0.60
N LYS A 139 -9.00 5.54 0.34
CA LYS A 139 -9.05 6.07 1.70
C LYS A 139 -7.71 6.69 2.07
N GLY A 140 -7.70 7.56 3.05
CA GLY A 140 -6.49 8.19 3.54
C GLY A 140 -5.48 7.23 4.16
N ALA A 141 -4.21 7.62 4.18
CA ALA A 141 -3.14 6.79 4.72
C ALA A 141 -3.26 6.50 6.23
N SER A 142 -4.04 7.29 6.96
CA SER A 142 -4.36 7.06 8.36
C SER A 142 -5.51 6.08 8.60
N GLU A 143 -6.12 5.54 7.54
CA GLU A 143 -7.26 4.60 7.66
C GLU A 143 -6.83 3.12 7.66
N PHE A 144 -5.53 2.84 7.57
CA PHE A 144 -5.00 1.48 7.47
C PHE A 144 -3.88 1.26 8.48
N TYR A 145 -4.04 0.28 9.36
CA TYR A 145 -2.92 -0.26 10.14
C TYR A 145 -2.04 -1.11 9.23
N VAL A 146 -0.73 -0.94 9.37
CA VAL A 146 0.23 -1.74 8.63
C VAL A 146 0.55 -3.06 9.33
N LYS A 147 0.89 -4.07 8.52
CA LYS A 147 1.28 -5.40 8.98
C LYS A 147 2.66 -5.75 8.43
N ASN A 148 3.27 -6.77 9.01
CA ASN A 148 4.56 -7.28 8.54
C ASN A 148 4.49 -7.72 7.07
N ASN A 149 5.49 -7.32 6.29
CA ASN A 149 5.65 -7.55 4.86
C ASN A 149 4.71 -6.75 3.95
N ASP A 150 3.93 -5.82 4.45
CA ASP A 150 3.15 -4.93 3.59
C ASP A 150 4.06 -4.08 2.70
N GLU A 151 3.59 -3.83 1.49
CA GLU A 151 4.23 -2.95 0.51
C GLU A 151 3.39 -1.68 0.33
N ILE A 152 4.03 -0.53 0.53
CA ILE A 152 3.44 0.81 0.36
C ILE A 152 4.21 1.51 -0.75
N LYS A 153 3.50 1.99 -1.76
CA LYS A 153 4.08 2.83 -2.81
C LYS A 153 3.35 4.14 -2.86
N TRP A 154 4.07 5.21 -2.63
CA TRP A 154 3.64 6.55 -2.97
C TRP A 154 4.03 6.80 -4.41
N GLN A 155 3.04 7.00 -5.27
CA GLN A 155 3.22 7.16 -6.70
C GLN A 155 2.68 8.51 -7.13
N PHE A 156 3.56 9.31 -7.72
CA PHE A 156 3.17 10.63 -8.20
C PHE A 156 2.46 10.49 -9.55
N THR A 157 1.24 11.00 -9.62
CA THR A 157 0.48 11.14 -10.88
C THR A 157 0.64 12.56 -11.40
N ALA A 158 0.91 12.69 -12.70
CA ALA A 158 1.01 14.00 -13.35
C ALA A 158 -0.31 14.42 -14.01
N THR A 159 -1.16 13.44 -14.36
CA THR A 159 -2.42 13.71 -15.09
C THR A 159 -3.43 12.59 -14.87
N GLY A 160 -4.71 12.93 -15.01
CA GLY A 160 -5.80 11.96 -14.98
C GLY A 160 -6.10 11.36 -13.63
N LEU A 161 -5.69 12.02 -12.53
CA LEU A 161 -5.93 11.56 -11.15
C LEU A 161 -5.53 10.10 -10.92
N GLY A 162 -4.37 9.70 -11.47
CA GLY A 162 -3.83 8.36 -11.34
C GLY A 162 -3.92 7.48 -12.59
N LYS A 163 -4.60 7.88 -13.65
CA LYS A 163 -4.72 7.07 -14.88
C LYS A 163 -3.37 6.81 -15.54
N ASP A 164 -2.47 7.77 -15.52
CA ASP A 164 -1.11 7.67 -16.06
C ASP A 164 -0.23 6.66 -15.31
N ILE A 165 -0.60 6.28 -14.10
CA ILE A 165 0.09 5.29 -13.28
C ILE A 165 -0.71 4.00 -13.06
N GLY A 166 -1.83 3.83 -13.79
CA GLY A 166 -2.64 2.60 -13.77
C GLY A 166 -3.77 2.58 -12.75
N CYS A 167 -4.13 3.73 -12.19
CA CYS A 167 -5.30 3.89 -11.32
C CYS A 167 -6.42 4.63 -12.06
N ASP A 168 -7.47 3.94 -12.44
CA ASP A 168 -8.65 4.57 -13.04
C ASP A 168 -9.88 4.35 -12.16
N PHE A 169 -10.19 5.33 -11.30
CA PHE A 169 -11.34 5.29 -10.40
C PHE A 169 -12.69 5.27 -11.13
N ASN A 170 -12.73 5.66 -12.41
CA ASN A 170 -13.93 5.62 -13.23
C ASN A 170 -14.13 4.25 -13.91
N ASN A 171 -13.15 3.37 -13.83
CA ASN A 171 -13.20 2.04 -14.40
C ASN A 171 -13.20 0.97 -13.28
N PRO A 172 -14.35 0.57 -12.73
CA PRO A 172 -14.43 -0.39 -11.64
C PRO A 172 -14.13 -1.83 -12.07
N ILE A 173 -13.77 -2.06 -13.33
CA ILE A 173 -13.56 -3.39 -13.87
C ILE A 173 -12.13 -3.84 -13.60
N ALA A 174 -11.95 -4.66 -12.58
CA ALA A 174 -10.71 -5.40 -12.35
C ALA A 174 -10.56 -6.52 -13.38
N LYS A 175 -9.96 -6.25 -14.53
CA LYS A 175 -9.60 -7.26 -15.53
C LYS A 175 -8.15 -7.69 -15.37
N ILE A 176 -7.92 -8.98 -15.49
CA ILE A 176 -6.57 -9.52 -15.61
C ILE A 176 -6.06 -9.18 -17.01
N LYS A 177 -4.96 -8.42 -17.09
CA LYS A 177 -4.27 -8.09 -18.35
C LYS A 177 -3.33 -9.21 -18.78
N ASN A 178 -2.67 -9.84 -17.81
CA ASN A 178 -1.73 -10.93 -18.06
C ASN A 178 -1.61 -11.86 -16.86
N LEU A 179 -1.26 -13.13 -17.13
CA LEU A 179 -0.93 -14.14 -16.14
C LEU A 179 0.50 -14.62 -16.34
N HIS A 180 1.27 -14.65 -15.29
CA HIS A 180 2.63 -15.18 -15.25
C HIS A 180 2.69 -16.42 -14.37
N PHE A 181 3.44 -17.42 -14.83
CA PHE A 181 3.70 -18.67 -14.13
C PHE A 181 5.18 -18.92 -14.02
N THR A 182 5.66 -19.37 -12.86
CA THR A 182 7.09 -19.71 -12.70
C THR A 182 7.49 -20.96 -13.47
N SER A 183 6.53 -21.81 -13.84
CA SER A 183 6.74 -22.99 -14.71
C SER A 183 5.41 -23.50 -15.25
N GLY A 184 5.47 -24.24 -16.36
CA GLY A 184 4.31 -24.87 -16.97
C GLY A 184 3.88 -24.21 -18.27
N LYS A 185 2.94 -24.89 -18.95
CA LYS A 185 2.33 -24.42 -20.20
C LYS A 185 0.82 -24.27 -20.00
N LEU A 186 0.34 -23.04 -20.24
CA LEU A 186 -1.08 -22.72 -20.16
C LEU A 186 -1.82 -23.12 -21.44
N SER A 187 -2.96 -23.75 -21.32
CA SER A 187 -3.83 -24.09 -22.44
C SER A 187 -5.30 -23.78 -22.11
N PRO A 188 -6.02 -23.09 -22.97
CA PRO A 188 -5.49 -22.29 -24.10
C PRO A 188 -4.58 -21.17 -23.63
N SER A 189 -3.93 -20.47 -24.54
CA SER A 189 -3.19 -19.24 -24.23
C SER A 189 -4.08 -18.24 -23.53
N PHE A 190 -3.47 -17.41 -22.65
CA PHE A 190 -4.23 -16.44 -21.87
C PHE A 190 -5.04 -15.48 -22.77
N SER A 191 -6.30 -15.28 -22.42
CA SER A 191 -7.21 -14.30 -23.02
C SER A 191 -8.13 -13.76 -21.94
N THR A 192 -8.40 -12.46 -21.94
CA THR A 192 -9.28 -11.80 -20.97
C THR A 192 -10.72 -12.31 -21.00
N ASN A 193 -11.13 -12.91 -22.12
CA ASN A 193 -12.49 -13.44 -22.32
C ASN A 193 -12.63 -14.90 -21.87
N ASN A 194 -11.53 -15.60 -21.62
CA ASN A 194 -11.56 -17.00 -21.21
C ASN A 194 -11.49 -17.11 -19.69
N LYS A 195 -12.39 -17.93 -19.13
CA LYS A 195 -12.52 -18.10 -17.67
C LYS A 195 -11.95 -19.43 -17.16
N SER A 196 -11.51 -20.30 -18.07
CA SER A 196 -11.03 -21.62 -17.70
C SER A 196 -9.76 -21.97 -18.46
N TYR A 197 -8.78 -22.49 -17.74
CA TYR A 197 -7.47 -22.84 -18.27
C TYR A 197 -6.96 -24.12 -17.64
N THR A 198 -6.15 -24.85 -18.39
CA THR A 198 -5.36 -25.95 -17.87
C THR A 198 -3.89 -25.55 -17.87
N LEU A 199 -3.23 -25.65 -16.72
CA LEU A 199 -1.79 -25.46 -16.61
C LEU A 199 -1.11 -26.82 -16.51
N THR A 200 -0.35 -27.20 -17.52
CA THR A 200 0.44 -28.44 -17.51
C THR A 200 1.82 -28.15 -16.95
N LEU A 201 2.15 -28.80 -15.83
CA LEU A 201 3.46 -28.67 -15.20
C LEU A 201 4.47 -29.66 -15.79
N PRO A 202 5.78 -29.29 -15.84
CA PRO A 202 6.84 -30.24 -16.19
C PRO A 202 6.90 -31.42 -15.20
N LYS A 203 7.37 -32.58 -15.70
CA LYS A 203 7.55 -33.77 -14.87
C LYS A 203 8.39 -33.45 -13.62
N GLY A 204 7.89 -33.88 -12.47
CA GLY A 204 8.55 -33.68 -11.17
C GLY A 204 8.29 -32.30 -10.51
N LYS A 205 7.49 -31.44 -11.13
CA LYS A 205 7.02 -30.18 -10.51
C LYS A 205 5.58 -30.39 -10.00
N SER A 206 5.37 -30.11 -8.71
CA SER A 206 4.05 -30.18 -8.06
C SER A 206 3.52 -28.81 -7.63
N THR A 207 4.34 -27.77 -7.72
CA THR A 207 3.99 -26.42 -7.30
C THR A 207 4.39 -25.39 -8.36
N VAL A 208 3.63 -24.33 -8.45
CA VAL A 208 3.89 -23.18 -9.33
C VAL A 208 3.45 -21.91 -8.62
N ALA A 209 4.24 -20.84 -8.72
CA ALA A 209 3.79 -19.52 -8.35
C ALA A 209 3.09 -18.87 -9.53
N ILE A 210 1.97 -18.21 -9.26
CA ILE A 210 1.14 -17.51 -10.24
C ILE A 210 1.13 -16.04 -9.84
N SER A 211 1.36 -15.16 -10.80
CA SER A 211 1.16 -13.71 -10.64
C SER A 211 0.27 -13.19 -11.76
N ALA A 212 -0.56 -12.20 -11.43
CA ALA A 212 -1.43 -11.53 -12.38
C ALA A 212 -1.04 -10.07 -12.50
N THR A 213 -1.08 -9.53 -13.71
CA THR A 213 -1.08 -8.10 -13.95
C THR A 213 -2.51 -7.68 -14.23
N LEU A 214 -3.00 -6.68 -13.54
CA LEU A 214 -4.34 -6.13 -13.74
C LEU A 214 -4.32 -5.02 -14.80
N GLU A 215 -5.45 -4.82 -15.45
CA GLU A 215 -5.66 -3.68 -16.35
C GLU A 215 -5.85 -2.39 -15.54
N ASN A 216 -6.51 -2.51 -14.41
CA ASN A 216 -6.72 -1.45 -13.43
C ASN A 216 -6.43 -1.98 -12.03
N TYR A 217 -5.78 -1.17 -11.20
CA TYR A 217 -5.39 -1.50 -9.82
C TYR A 217 -6.24 -0.76 -8.76
N TYR A 218 -7.42 -0.32 -9.15
CA TYR A 218 -8.40 0.26 -8.24
C TYR A 218 -9.53 -0.71 -7.91
#